data_80d0e64dbc36860485cb7340a125f3a3
#
_entry.id   80d0e64dbc36860485cb7340a125f3a3
#
_cell.length_a   1.000
_cell.length_b   1.000
_cell.length_c   1.000
_cell.angle_alpha   90.00
_cell.angle_beta   90.00
_cell.angle_gamma   90.00
#
_symmetry.space_group_name_H-M   'P 1'
#
loop_
_entity.id
_entity.type
_entity.pdbx_description
1 polymer ?
#
loop_
_entity_poly.entity_id
_entity_poly.type
_entity_poly.pdbx_seq_one_letter_code
_entity_poly.pdbx_strand_id
1 'polypeptide(L)'
;MKSKKGIKKLLMALALVLCVAAFVSATADVQAEAKTKKVTANKNYKKAPALKFGITYKVTEKVNHSMVKFTAPKNGIYKVTISNIATFPKVKGRTDHNLGNLYIRKPYYNGKYFMSQTVKTQGGRYSCLFTATKDSYNHFYKGQKVKTGTYLASRYGKIKLKKGETIYMDYFYTGKGGKCTYTMKVTK
;
A
#
# COMPACT_ATOMS: atom_id res chain seq x y z
N MET A 1 -33.74 -44.06 -43.53
CA MET A 1 -34.36 -42.97 -42.75
C MET A 1 -33.65 -42.84 -41.40
N LYS A 2 -32.75 -41.91 -41.22
CA LYS A 2 -32.11 -41.68 -39.91
C LYS A 2 -33.08 -40.89 -39.02
N SER A 3 -33.36 -41.44 -37.85
CA SER A 3 -34.36 -41.01 -36.90
C SER A 3 -34.19 -39.53 -36.48
N LYS A 4 -35.25 -38.74 -36.64
CA LYS A 4 -35.37 -37.34 -36.14
C LYS A 4 -35.08 -37.19 -34.65
N LYS A 5 -35.04 -38.26 -33.83
CA LYS A 5 -34.67 -38.29 -32.41
C LYS A 5 -33.17 -38.05 -32.17
N GLY A 6 -32.30 -38.48 -33.08
CA GLY A 6 -30.84 -38.27 -32.91
C GLY A 6 -30.42 -36.81 -33.10
N ILE A 7 -31.06 -36.10 -34.03
CA ILE A 7 -30.78 -34.70 -34.32
C ILE A 7 -31.19 -33.77 -33.15
N LYS A 8 -32.33 -34.05 -32.50
CA LYS A 8 -32.78 -33.28 -31.34
C LYS A 8 -31.87 -33.43 -30.14
N LYS A 9 -31.31 -34.64 -29.90
CA LYS A 9 -30.33 -34.87 -28.82
C LYS A 9 -29.00 -34.19 -29.11
N LEU A 10 -28.56 -34.17 -30.36
CA LEU A 10 -27.33 -33.47 -30.76
C LEU A 10 -27.46 -31.94 -30.64
N LEU A 11 -28.59 -31.38 -31.02
CA LEU A 11 -28.87 -29.94 -30.90
C LEU A 11 -29.01 -29.53 -29.43
N MET A 12 -29.60 -30.36 -28.52
CA MET A 12 -29.65 -30.06 -27.11
C MET A 12 -28.26 -30.13 -26.45
N ALA A 13 -27.43 -31.08 -26.85
CA ALA A 13 -26.06 -31.16 -26.33
C ALA A 13 -25.20 -29.94 -26.77
N LEU A 14 -25.36 -29.46 -28.00
CA LEU A 14 -24.66 -28.30 -28.52
C LEU A 14 -25.12 -27.01 -27.84
N ALA A 15 -26.44 -26.88 -27.56
CA ALA A 15 -26.95 -25.73 -26.80
C ALA A 15 -26.44 -25.67 -25.33
N LEU A 16 -26.31 -26.83 -24.68
CA LEU A 16 -25.76 -26.91 -23.33
C LEU A 16 -24.27 -26.54 -23.27
N VAL A 17 -23.50 -26.97 -24.29
CA VAL A 17 -22.08 -26.63 -24.37
C VAL A 17 -21.88 -25.13 -24.63
N LEU A 18 -22.71 -24.52 -25.47
CA LEU A 18 -22.68 -23.07 -25.73
C LEU A 18 -23.10 -22.25 -24.49
N CYS A 19 -24.07 -22.70 -23.69
CA CYS A 19 -24.43 -22.03 -22.44
C CYS A 19 -23.34 -22.11 -21.39
N VAL A 20 -22.63 -23.25 -21.26
CA VAL A 20 -21.50 -23.36 -20.31
C VAL A 20 -20.32 -22.50 -20.74
N ALA A 21 -20.04 -22.40 -22.04
CA ALA A 21 -19.00 -21.51 -22.55
C ALA A 21 -19.33 -20.03 -22.33
N ALA A 22 -20.60 -19.64 -22.41
CA ALA A 22 -21.05 -18.27 -22.13
C ALA A 22 -20.99 -17.93 -20.63
N PHE A 23 -21.21 -18.91 -19.74
CA PHE A 23 -21.07 -18.70 -18.28
C PHE A 23 -19.60 -18.64 -17.81
N VAL A 24 -18.70 -19.37 -18.46
CA VAL A 24 -17.27 -19.33 -18.13
C VAL A 24 -16.62 -18.04 -18.63
N SER A 25 -17.09 -17.45 -19.72
CA SER A 25 -16.60 -16.15 -20.19
C SER A 25 -17.18 -14.94 -19.46
N ALA A 26 -18.28 -15.10 -18.71
CA ALA A 26 -18.86 -14.02 -17.89
C ALA A 26 -18.22 -13.87 -16.49
N THR A 27 -17.39 -14.84 -16.08
CA THR A 27 -16.57 -14.74 -14.87
C THR A 27 -15.12 -14.31 -15.13
N ALA A 28 -14.78 -13.94 -16.40
CA ALA A 28 -13.55 -13.24 -16.68
C ALA A 28 -13.63 -11.87 -15.98
N ASP A 29 -13.11 -11.86 -14.75
CA ASP A 29 -12.71 -10.75 -13.95
C ASP A 29 -12.92 -9.37 -14.58
N VAL A 30 -14.04 -8.76 -14.30
CA VAL A 30 -14.10 -7.33 -14.11
C VAL A 30 -13.41 -7.09 -12.76
N GLN A 31 -12.10 -7.34 -12.65
CA GLN A 31 -11.27 -6.61 -11.72
C GLN A 31 -11.36 -5.15 -12.19
N ALA A 32 -12.40 -4.47 -11.74
CA ALA A 32 -12.44 -3.01 -11.80
C ALA A 32 -11.12 -2.55 -11.19
N GLU A 33 -10.20 -2.05 -12.02
CA GLU A 33 -8.94 -1.47 -11.54
C GLU A 33 -9.32 -0.52 -10.42
N ALA A 34 -8.98 -0.90 -9.19
CA ALA A 34 -9.38 -0.14 -8.01
C ALA A 34 -8.72 1.23 -8.15
N LYS A 35 -9.49 2.21 -8.65
CA LYS A 35 -9.02 3.55 -9.03
C LYS A 35 -8.18 4.13 -7.91
N THR A 36 -6.89 4.26 -8.15
CA THR A 36 -5.94 4.83 -7.18
C THR A 36 -6.34 6.27 -6.88
N LYS A 37 -6.67 6.55 -5.63
CA LYS A 37 -7.00 7.91 -5.19
C LYS A 37 -5.73 8.71 -4.89
N LYS A 38 -5.73 10.00 -5.21
CA LYS A 38 -4.61 10.91 -4.91
C LYS A 38 -4.94 11.70 -3.65
N VAL A 39 -3.98 11.82 -2.74
CA VAL A 39 -4.08 12.65 -1.53
C VAL A 39 -2.76 13.38 -1.28
N THR A 40 -2.83 14.56 -0.69
CA THR A 40 -1.65 15.29 -0.22
C THR A 40 -1.61 15.21 1.31
N ALA A 41 -0.54 14.65 1.84
CA ALA A 41 -0.29 14.58 3.28
C ALA A 41 -0.14 16.00 3.87
N ASN A 42 -0.44 16.16 5.15
CA ASN A 42 -0.43 17.47 5.80
C ASN A 42 0.43 17.43 7.08
N LYS A 43 1.25 18.46 7.28
CA LYS A 43 2.07 18.61 8.49
C LYS A 43 1.21 18.84 9.75
N ASN A 44 0.07 19.48 9.59
CA ASN A 44 -0.91 19.62 10.66
C ASN A 44 -1.79 18.37 10.75
N TYR A 45 -1.66 17.61 11.82
CA TYR A 45 -2.38 16.33 12.01
C TYR A 45 -3.92 16.49 11.96
N LYS A 46 -4.46 17.62 12.44
CA LYS A 46 -5.90 17.91 12.38
C LYS A 46 -6.39 17.93 10.94
N LYS A 47 -5.56 18.42 10.01
CA LYS A 47 -5.82 18.51 8.57
C LYS A 47 -5.29 17.29 7.79
N ALA A 48 -4.74 16.27 8.46
CA ALA A 48 -4.27 15.05 7.79
C ALA A 48 -5.42 14.34 7.06
N PRO A 49 -5.29 14.05 5.76
CA PRO A 49 -6.34 13.39 5.00
C PRO A 49 -6.56 11.97 5.53
N ALA A 50 -7.83 11.57 5.60
CA ALA A 50 -8.21 10.23 6.05
C ALA A 50 -8.17 9.23 4.89
N LEU A 51 -7.46 8.14 5.09
CA LEU A 51 -7.47 6.99 4.18
C LEU A 51 -8.62 6.05 4.54
N LYS A 52 -9.31 5.53 3.52
CA LYS A 52 -10.35 4.51 3.68
C LYS A 52 -9.74 3.12 3.58
N PHE A 53 -10.28 2.18 4.33
CA PHE A 53 -9.92 0.77 4.32
C PHE A 53 -10.03 0.17 2.91
N GLY A 54 -9.04 -0.61 2.50
CA GLY A 54 -9.03 -1.34 1.23
C GLY A 54 -8.70 -0.50 -0.01
N ILE A 55 -8.71 0.84 0.10
CA ILE A 55 -8.43 1.73 -1.04
C ILE A 55 -6.92 1.97 -1.19
N THR A 56 -6.46 1.96 -2.43
CA THR A 56 -5.09 2.33 -2.78
C THR A 56 -5.00 3.85 -2.98
N TYR A 57 -4.01 4.47 -2.35
CA TYR A 57 -3.76 5.91 -2.45
C TYR A 57 -2.37 6.20 -2.99
N LYS A 58 -2.27 7.13 -3.94
CA LYS A 58 -1.02 7.82 -4.25
C LYS A 58 -0.91 9.02 -3.34
N VAL A 59 -0.04 8.92 -2.35
CA VAL A 59 0.20 9.99 -1.36
C VAL A 59 1.30 10.90 -1.89
N THR A 60 1.11 12.21 -1.75
CA THR A 60 2.12 13.22 -2.02
C THR A 60 2.46 13.92 -0.72
N GLU A 61 3.73 13.98 -0.37
CA GLU A 61 4.28 14.85 0.66
C GLU A 61 5.02 16.01 0.00
N LYS A 62 4.68 17.22 0.38
CA LYS A 62 5.39 18.44 -0.04
C LYS A 62 6.47 18.82 0.96
N VAL A 63 6.34 18.34 2.18
CA VAL A 63 7.25 18.63 3.31
C VAL A 63 7.41 17.36 4.11
N ASN A 64 8.64 17.08 4.55
CA ASN A 64 8.93 15.98 5.46
C ASN A 64 8.04 15.98 6.71
N HIS A 65 7.76 14.81 7.23
CA HIS A 65 6.87 14.60 8.38
C HIS A 65 5.44 15.07 8.15
N SER A 66 4.97 15.05 6.90
CA SER A 66 3.54 15.22 6.62
C SER A 66 2.80 13.91 6.83
N MET A 67 1.57 14.01 7.32
CA MET A 67 0.80 12.86 7.76
C MET A 67 -0.42 12.62 6.89
N VAL A 68 -0.77 11.35 6.76
CA VAL A 68 -2.11 10.87 6.46
C VAL A 68 -2.63 10.11 7.67
N LYS A 69 -3.93 9.92 7.82
CA LYS A 69 -4.51 9.19 8.95
C LYS A 69 -5.43 8.06 8.51
N PHE A 70 -5.57 7.08 9.37
CA PHE A 70 -6.52 5.98 9.20
C PHE A 70 -7.21 5.70 10.53
N THR A 71 -8.54 5.62 10.51
CA THR A 71 -9.35 5.23 11.67
C THR A 71 -9.90 3.82 11.44
N ALA A 72 -9.68 2.94 12.39
CA ALA A 72 -10.10 1.55 12.30
C ALA A 72 -11.64 1.41 12.36
N PRO A 73 -12.31 0.89 11.33
CA PRO A 73 -13.76 0.72 11.34
C PRO A 73 -14.24 -0.42 12.25
N LYS A 74 -13.37 -1.36 12.59
CA LYS A 74 -13.63 -2.53 13.46
C LYS A 74 -12.37 -2.89 14.23
N ASN A 75 -12.51 -3.70 15.30
CA ASN A 75 -11.34 -4.30 15.95
C ASN A 75 -10.58 -5.21 14.98
N GLY A 76 -9.27 -5.21 15.02
CA GLY A 76 -8.49 -6.14 14.20
C GLY A 76 -7.02 -5.78 14.04
N ILE A 77 -6.32 -6.62 13.30
CA ILE A 77 -4.94 -6.38 12.89
C ILE A 77 -4.99 -5.78 11.49
N TYR A 78 -4.43 -4.59 11.37
CA TYR A 78 -4.38 -3.86 10.11
C TYR A 78 -2.96 -3.89 9.54
N LYS A 79 -2.88 -4.08 8.23
CA LYS A 79 -1.64 -4.08 7.45
C LYS A 79 -1.55 -2.77 6.69
N VAL A 80 -0.55 -1.94 7.03
CA VAL A 80 -0.20 -0.73 6.28
C VAL A 80 0.90 -1.09 5.30
N THR A 81 0.63 -0.92 4.02
CA THR A 81 1.60 -1.20 2.94
C THR A 81 2.05 0.09 2.29
N ILE A 82 3.35 0.23 2.04
CA ILE A 82 3.96 1.33 1.28
C ILE A 82 4.78 0.76 0.11
N SER A 83 4.69 1.41 -1.05
CA SER A 83 5.40 1.03 -2.27
C SER A 83 5.57 2.22 -3.21
N ASN A 84 6.28 2.04 -4.33
CA ASN A 84 6.43 3.03 -5.40
C ASN A 84 6.90 4.41 -4.90
N ILE A 85 7.94 4.41 -4.07
CA ILE A 85 8.48 5.62 -3.46
C ILE A 85 9.30 6.38 -4.50
N ALA A 86 9.04 7.69 -4.61
CA ALA A 86 9.80 8.59 -5.45
C ALA A 86 9.94 9.96 -4.78
N THR A 87 11.14 10.50 -4.74
CA THR A 87 11.44 11.85 -4.22
C THR A 87 11.85 12.80 -5.33
N PHE A 88 11.56 14.07 -5.16
CA PHE A 88 11.79 15.13 -6.15
C PHE A 88 12.32 16.40 -5.48
N PRO A 89 13.23 17.19 -6.12
CA PRO A 89 13.87 16.86 -7.39
C PRO A 89 14.84 15.69 -7.25
N LYS A 90 15.07 14.97 -8.33
CA LYS A 90 16.16 13.99 -8.41
C LYS A 90 17.46 14.76 -8.52
N VAL A 91 18.39 14.52 -7.61
CA VAL A 91 19.73 15.13 -7.67
C VAL A 91 20.66 14.21 -8.44
N LYS A 92 21.28 14.73 -9.51
CA LYS A 92 22.21 13.96 -10.34
C LYS A 92 23.35 13.41 -9.48
N GLY A 93 23.66 12.14 -9.64
CA GLY A 93 24.73 11.46 -8.89
C GLY A 93 24.37 11.06 -7.44
N ARG A 94 23.16 11.35 -6.96
CA ARG A 94 22.69 10.91 -5.63
C ARG A 94 21.58 9.88 -5.75
N THR A 95 21.65 8.86 -4.91
CA THR A 95 20.65 7.79 -4.81
C THR A 95 19.98 7.69 -3.43
N ASP A 96 20.50 8.45 -2.44
CA ASP A 96 20.03 8.48 -1.05
C ASP A 96 18.69 9.21 -0.87
N HIS A 97 18.30 10.04 -1.81
CA HIS A 97 17.06 10.83 -1.75
C HIS A 97 15.78 10.00 -1.80
N ASN A 98 15.87 8.71 -2.13
CA ASN A 98 14.75 7.80 -2.13
C ASN A 98 14.71 6.88 -0.88
N LEU A 99 15.60 7.10 0.07
CA LEU A 99 15.60 6.42 1.36
C LEU A 99 14.66 7.12 2.33
N GLY A 100 14.02 6.36 3.17
CA GLY A 100 13.17 6.93 4.22
C GLY A 100 12.58 5.91 5.15
N ASN A 101 11.84 6.41 6.12
CA ASN A 101 11.16 5.63 7.13
C ASN A 101 9.69 6.02 7.19
N LEU A 102 8.81 5.04 7.11
CA LEU A 102 7.40 5.24 7.43
C LEU A 102 7.18 4.94 8.91
N TYR A 103 6.76 5.93 9.65
CA TYR A 103 6.35 5.80 11.03
C TYR A 103 4.84 5.62 11.10
N ILE A 104 4.40 4.67 11.91
CA ILE A 104 2.99 4.51 12.28
C ILE A 104 2.87 5.02 13.70
N ARG A 105 2.14 6.11 13.90
CA ARG A 105 2.10 6.86 15.16
C ARG A 105 0.70 6.90 15.74
N LYS A 106 0.61 6.99 17.05
CA LYS A 106 -0.62 7.37 17.77
C LYS A 106 -0.41 8.71 18.47
N PRO A 107 -1.47 9.54 18.56
CA PRO A 107 -1.38 10.78 19.32
C PRO A 107 -1.24 10.47 20.82
N TYR A 108 -0.48 11.29 21.48
CA TYR A 108 -0.25 11.26 22.92
C TYR A 108 -0.46 12.68 23.48
N TYR A 109 -1.04 12.82 24.66
CA TYR A 109 -1.45 14.12 25.24
C TYR A 109 -2.26 14.99 24.26
N ASN A 110 -3.49 14.58 23.98
CA ASN A 110 -4.45 15.30 23.14
C ASN A 110 -3.89 15.71 21.76
N GLY A 111 -3.00 14.89 21.21
CA GLY A 111 -2.39 15.12 19.89
C GLY A 111 -1.22 16.11 19.89
N LYS A 112 -0.78 16.56 21.06
CA LYS A 112 0.41 17.45 21.17
C LYS A 112 1.69 16.72 20.81
N TYR A 113 1.76 15.42 21.13
CA TYR A 113 2.90 14.55 20.83
C TYR A 113 2.44 13.31 20.08
N PHE A 114 3.34 12.74 19.27
CA PHE A 114 3.10 11.52 18.51
C PHE A 114 4.12 10.47 18.87
N MET A 115 3.67 9.32 19.34
CA MET A 115 4.52 8.18 19.63
C MET A 115 4.50 7.17 18.51
N SER A 116 5.67 6.83 17.99
CA SER A 116 5.83 5.71 17.06
C SER A 116 5.39 4.42 17.73
N GLN A 117 4.60 3.63 17.02
CA GLN A 117 4.13 2.33 17.49
C GLN A 117 5.07 1.25 16.98
N THR A 118 5.35 0.26 17.82
CA THR A 118 6.01 -0.95 17.39
C THR A 118 5.05 -1.77 16.55
N VAL A 119 5.44 -2.06 15.32
CA VAL A 119 4.64 -2.83 14.36
C VAL A 119 5.39 -4.08 13.93
N LYS A 120 4.67 -5.17 13.64
CA LYS A 120 5.24 -6.37 13.04
C LYS A 120 5.44 -6.10 11.57
N THR A 121 6.68 -6.18 11.11
CA THR A 121 7.07 -5.96 9.70
C THR A 121 7.51 -7.28 9.06
N GLN A 122 7.90 -7.25 7.79
CA GLN A 122 8.50 -8.38 7.08
C GLN A 122 9.81 -8.87 7.73
N GLY A 123 10.58 -7.97 8.37
CA GLY A 123 11.86 -8.28 9.01
C GLY A 123 11.81 -8.35 10.55
N GLY A 124 10.62 -8.43 11.16
CA GLY A 124 10.46 -8.50 12.62
C GLY A 124 9.64 -7.35 13.21
N ARG A 125 9.96 -6.92 14.44
CA ARG A 125 9.30 -5.80 15.11
C ARG A 125 10.17 -4.54 15.03
N TYR A 126 9.61 -3.45 14.53
CA TYR A 126 10.29 -2.17 14.38
C TYR A 126 9.35 -1.01 14.70
N SER A 127 9.92 0.12 15.10
CA SER A 127 9.17 1.37 15.31
C SER A 127 8.85 2.10 14.00
N CYS A 128 9.48 1.72 12.89
CA CYS A 128 9.23 2.28 11.56
C CYS A 128 9.43 1.22 10.47
N LEU A 129 8.93 1.51 9.27
CA LEU A 129 9.21 0.75 8.06
C LEU A 129 10.31 1.49 7.29
N PHE A 130 11.49 0.90 7.23
CA PHE A 130 12.56 1.39 6.35
C PHE A 130 12.18 1.14 4.90
N THR A 131 12.35 2.14 4.05
CA THR A 131 11.99 2.08 2.62
C THR A 131 13.13 2.62 1.76
N ALA A 132 13.28 2.05 0.58
CA ALA A 132 14.25 2.49 -0.41
C ALA A 132 13.75 2.17 -1.82
N THR A 133 14.23 2.89 -2.82
CA THR A 133 14.20 2.39 -4.19
C THR A 133 15.32 1.37 -4.38
N LYS A 134 15.24 0.54 -5.42
CA LYS A 134 16.28 -0.43 -5.75
C LYS A 134 17.65 0.24 -5.92
N ASP A 135 17.69 1.37 -6.61
CA ASP A 135 18.94 2.09 -6.88
C ASP A 135 19.55 2.66 -5.61
N SER A 136 18.73 3.30 -4.77
CA SER A 136 19.19 3.82 -3.46
C SER A 136 19.69 2.71 -2.57
N TYR A 137 18.99 1.59 -2.55
CA TYR A 137 19.40 0.41 -1.79
C TYR A 137 20.75 -0.11 -2.25
N ASN A 138 20.93 -0.33 -3.54
CA ASN A 138 22.18 -0.83 -4.11
C ASN A 138 23.35 0.10 -3.83
N HIS A 139 23.12 1.42 -3.85
CA HIS A 139 24.17 2.40 -3.57
C HIS A 139 24.65 2.32 -2.11
N PHE A 140 23.72 2.28 -1.15
CA PHE A 140 24.06 2.33 0.26
C PHE A 140 24.50 0.98 0.85
N TYR A 141 23.98 -0.13 0.34
CA TYR A 141 24.17 -1.44 0.96
C TYR A 141 24.95 -2.42 0.10
N LYS A 142 25.45 -1.99 -1.07
CA LYS A 142 26.28 -2.84 -1.92
C LYS A 142 27.51 -3.29 -1.15
N GLY A 143 27.68 -4.61 -1.02
CA GLY A 143 28.81 -5.21 -0.29
C GLY A 143 28.68 -5.23 1.23
N GLN A 144 27.62 -4.66 1.82
CA GLN A 144 27.36 -4.71 3.25
C GLN A 144 26.45 -5.88 3.61
N LYS A 145 26.82 -6.66 4.62
CA LYS A 145 25.95 -7.68 5.22
C LYS A 145 24.94 -6.99 6.14
N VAL A 146 23.84 -6.47 5.59
CA VAL A 146 22.81 -5.82 6.38
C VAL A 146 21.70 -6.81 6.70
N LYS A 147 21.51 -7.16 7.97
CA LYS A 147 20.48 -8.12 8.42
C LYS A 147 19.05 -7.74 8.02
N THR A 148 18.77 -6.48 7.80
CA THR A 148 17.47 -5.95 7.39
C THR A 148 17.44 -5.44 5.96
N GLY A 149 18.49 -5.64 5.22
CA GLY A 149 18.85 -4.91 4.02
C GLY A 149 18.38 -5.51 2.70
N THR A 150 17.50 -6.48 2.67
CA THR A 150 16.94 -6.92 1.39
C THR A 150 16.03 -5.84 0.83
N TYR A 151 16.33 -5.35 -0.39
CA TYR A 151 15.42 -4.48 -1.10
C TYR A 151 14.08 -5.19 -1.33
N LEU A 152 13.01 -4.50 -1.01
CA LEU A 152 11.64 -4.92 -1.29
C LEU A 152 10.91 -3.79 -1.98
N ALA A 153 10.29 -4.07 -3.12
CA ALA A 153 9.48 -3.10 -3.87
C ALA A 153 8.28 -2.59 -3.05
N SER A 154 7.88 -3.34 -2.05
CA SER A 154 6.81 -3.01 -1.11
C SER A 154 7.19 -3.43 0.29
N ARG A 155 6.88 -2.59 1.27
CA ARG A 155 7.07 -2.85 2.69
C ARG A 155 5.74 -2.77 3.41
N TYR A 156 5.58 -3.55 4.47
CA TYR A 156 4.39 -3.46 5.30
C TYR A 156 4.70 -3.51 6.79
N GLY A 157 3.80 -2.91 7.58
CA GLY A 157 3.71 -3.08 9.01
C GLY A 157 2.31 -3.49 9.44
N LYS A 158 2.19 -4.40 10.41
CA LYS A 158 0.93 -4.85 10.99
C LYS A 158 0.77 -4.29 12.39
N ILE A 159 -0.39 -3.69 12.68
CA ILE A 159 -0.73 -3.10 13.97
C ILE A 159 -2.13 -3.54 14.39
N LYS A 160 -2.30 -3.87 15.68
CA LYS A 160 -3.61 -4.16 16.28
C LYS A 160 -4.28 -2.85 16.68
N LEU A 161 -5.52 -2.65 16.21
CA LEU A 161 -6.33 -1.47 16.51
C LEU A 161 -7.71 -1.89 17.01
N LYS A 162 -8.27 -1.12 17.95
CA LYS A 162 -9.68 -1.16 18.33
C LYS A 162 -10.50 -0.33 17.36
N LYS A 163 -11.81 -0.61 17.26
CA LYS A 163 -12.77 0.23 16.51
C LYS A 163 -12.67 1.68 16.99
N GLY A 164 -12.59 2.62 16.06
CA GLY A 164 -12.45 4.06 16.33
C GLY A 164 -11.02 4.53 16.61
N GLU A 165 -10.05 3.64 16.87
CA GLU A 165 -8.67 4.06 17.03
C GLU A 165 -8.10 4.62 15.72
N THR A 166 -7.42 5.75 15.84
CA THR A 166 -6.79 6.44 14.72
C THR A 166 -5.28 6.33 14.81
N ILE A 167 -4.66 5.97 13.69
CA ILE A 167 -3.22 6.06 13.48
C ILE A 167 -2.90 7.15 12.47
N TYR A 168 -1.73 7.74 12.62
CA TYR A 168 -1.15 8.70 11.70
C TYR A 168 0.09 8.06 11.07
N MET A 169 0.20 8.15 9.76
CA MET A 169 1.32 7.64 9.00
C MET A 169 2.13 8.84 8.49
N ASP A 170 3.37 8.90 8.96
CA ASP A 170 4.31 9.99 8.76
C ASP A 170 5.54 9.41 8.06
N TYR A 171 5.84 9.88 6.86
CA TYR A 171 7.01 9.43 6.13
C TYR A 171 8.13 10.46 6.25
N PHE A 172 9.25 9.99 6.75
CA PHE A 172 10.50 10.74 6.76
C PHE A 172 11.41 10.23 5.65
N TYR A 173 11.79 11.08 4.74
CA TYR A 173 12.70 10.77 3.66
C TYR A 173 13.99 11.57 3.76
N THR A 174 15.11 10.94 3.33
CA THR A 174 16.40 11.60 3.25
C THR A 174 16.44 12.45 1.97
N GLY A 175 16.71 13.71 2.11
CA GLY A 175 16.81 14.63 0.97
C GLY A 175 16.65 16.09 1.43
N LYS A 176 17.32 16.99 0.76
CA LYS A 176 17.20 18.44 1.03
C LYS A 176 15.92 18.94 0.38
N GLY A 177 14.86 19.00 1.17
CA GLY A 177 13.61 19.60 0.72
C GLY A 177 13.00 18.90 -0.50
N GLY A 178 11.82 19.26 -0.85
CA GLY A 178 11.21 18.78 -2.05
C GLY A 178 9.97 17.94 -1.79
N LYS A 179 9.55 17.23 -2.81
CA LYS A 179 8.32 16.45 -2.85
C LYS A 179 8.65 14.96 -2.82
N CYS A 180 7.93 14.21 -2.01
CA CYS A 180 7.94 12.76 -2.05
C CYS A 180 6.57 12.23 -2.48
N THR A 181 6.52 11.16 -3.26
CA THR A 181 5.30 10.43 -3.57
C THR A 181 5.49 8.95 -3.29
N TYR A 182 4.43 8.30 -2.84
CA TYR A 182 4.42 6.86 -2.62
C TYR A 182 2.99 6.31 -2.73
N THR A 183 2.88 5.01 -2.92
CA THR A 183 1.60 4.32 -2.88
C THR A 183 1.38 3.75 -1.49
N MET A 184 0.18 3.95 -0.92
CA MET A 184 -0.20 3.43 0.39
C MET A 184 -1.56 2.75 0.33
N LYS A 185 -1.67 1.63 1.08
CA LYS A 185 -2.92 0.89 1.25
C LYS A 185 -3.01 0.37 2.67
N VAL A 186 -4.21 0.44 3.27
CA VAL A 186 -4.49 -0.18 4.57
C VAL A 186 -5.48 -1.31 4.36
N THR A 187 -5.10 -2.53 4.75
CA THR A 187 -5.90 -3.77 4.64
C THR A 187 -5.93 -4.50 5.99
N LYS A 188 -6.62 -5.63 6.06
CA LYS A 188 -6.50 -6.62 7.15
C LYS A 188 -5.52 -7.72 6.78
#